data_6288e353a2f209887ffb03488b51d3c8
#
_entry.id   6288e353a2f209887ffb03488b51d3c8
#
_cell.length_a   1.000
_cell.length_b   1.000
_cell.length_c   1.000
_cell.angle_alpha   90.00
_cell.angle_beta   90.00
_cell.angle_gamma   90.00
#
_symmetry.space_group_name_H-M   'P 1'
#
loop_
_entity.id
_entity.type
_entity.pdbx_description
1 polymer ?
#
loop_
_entity_poly.entity_id
_entity_poly.type
_entity_poly.pdbx_seq_one_letter_code
_entity_poly.pdbx_strand_id
1 'polypeptide(L)'
;MEMDLVAHCGRHLSGTFLWTLSLTDIASGWTECVALPARNAELIIRAVDKVQKSLPFPLPGLDVDNGAEFINEALFEYCSAKCIALTRSRPYRKNDQVRTEQKNGSVARKLAGYGRLDGEPAAKAMNQMYMANRLFINFFQPSFKLLDTQRIGGKTVRRHDAPKTPY
;
A
#
# COMPACT_ATOMS: atom_id res chain seq x y z
N MET A 1 -6.71 5.97 3.88
CA MET A 1 -5.94 5.12 2.94
C MET A 1 -5.80 3.72 3.52
N GLU A 2 -5.85 2.68 2.68
CA GLU A 2 -5.42 1.33 3.06
C GLU A 2 -3.89 1.27 3.07
N MET A 3 -3.29 0.58 4.05
CA MET A 3 -1.84 0.46 4.22
C MET A 3 -1.44 -0.99 4.41
N ASP A 4 -0.42 -1.46 3.68
CA ASP A 4 0.05 -2.85 3.73
C ASP A 4 1.56 -2.95 3.42
N LEU A 5 2.16 -4.10 3.73
CA LEU A 5 3.58 -4.39 3.55
C LEU A 5 3.81 -5.53 2.56
N VAL A 6 4.66 -5.27 1.57
CA VAL A 6 5.11 -6.27 0.59
C VAL A 6 6.54 -6.71 0.89
N ALA A 7 6.72 -8.00 1.21
CA ALA A 7 8.02 -8.59 1.50
C ALA A 7 8.83 -8.87 0.23
N HIS A 8 10.07 -8.40 0.13
CA HIS A 8 10.99 -8.74 -0.97
C HIS A 8 11.98 -9.84 -0.55
N CYS A 9 11.42 -10.95 -0.06
CA CYS A 9 12.18 -12.07 0.51
C CYS A 9 12.65 -13.13 -0.51
N GLY A 10 12.22 -13.04 -1.77
CA GLY A 10 12.43 -14.09 -2.75
C GLY A 10 11.71 -15.39 -2.37
N ARG A 11 12.39 -16.52 -2.50
CA ARG A 11 11.84 -17.85 -2.21
C ARG A 11 11.85 -18.23 -0.73
N HIS A 12 12.56 -17.51 0.12
CA HIS A 12 12.75 -17.86 1.53
C HIS A 12 12.56 -16.64 2.43
N LEU A 13 11.89 -16.84 3.56
CA LEU A 13 11.65 -15.79 4.56
C LEU A 13 12.80 -15.60 5.55
N SER A 14 13.81 -16.48 5.54
CA SER A 14 14.97 -16.38 6.44
C SER A 14 15.91 -15.26 6.04
N GLY A 15 16.57 -14.64 7.01
CA GLY A 15 17.53 -13.55 6.82
C GLY A 15 16.88 -12.19 6.57
N THR A 16 17.72 -11.21 6.19
CA THR A 16 17.29 -9.84 5.94
C THR A 16 16.74 -9.66 4.52
N PHE A 17 15.78 -8.79 4.37
CA PHE A 17 15.23 -8.38 3.07
C PHE A 17 14.43 -7.10 3.22
N LEU A 18 14.23 -6.41 2.11
CA LEU A 18 13.46 -5.18 2.07
C LEU A 18 11.95 -5.43 2.12
N TRP A 19 11.26 -4.41 2.57
CA TRP A 19 9.82 -4.33 2.55
C TRP A 19 9.37 -3.11 1.75
N THR A 20 8.25 -3.18 1.09
CA THR A 20 7.57 -2.00 0.55
C THR A 20 6.34 -1.72 1.40
N LEU A 21 6.30 -0.55 2.03
CA LEU A 21 5.07 0.01 2.57
C LEU A 21 4.29 0.62 1.40
N SER A 22 3.08 0.13 1.16
CA SER A 22 2.15 0.68 0.18
C SER A 22 0.97 1.33 0.88
N LEU A 23 0.60 2.52 0.44
CA LEU A 23 -0.58 3.26 0.90
C LEU A 23 -1.45 3.56 -0.31
N THR A 24 -2.70 3.14 -0.28
CA THR A 24 -3.64 3.38 -1.39
C THR A 24 -4.88 4.10 -0.88
N ASP A 25 -5.19 5.25 -1.47
CA ASP A 25 -6.41 5.98 -1.15
C ASP A 25 -7.64 5.25 -1.68
N ILE A 26 -8.63 5.09 -0.80
CA ILE A 26 -9.85 4.31 -1.11
C ILE A 26 -10.71 5.04 -2.15
N ALA A 27 -10.76 6.36 -2.08
CA ALA A 27 -11.62 7.15 -2.95
C ALA A 27 -11.05 7.32 -4.36
N SER A 28 -9.81 7.78 -4.47
CA SER A 28 -9.16 8.07 -5.75
C SER A 28 -8.39 6.89 -6.34
N GLY A 29 -7.84 6.01 -5.49
CA GLY A 29 -6.85 4.99 -5.87
C GLY A 29 -5.42 5.54 -5.93
N TRP A 30 -5.19 6.78 -5.44
CA TRP A 30 -3.85 7.34 -5.29
C TRP A 30 -2.97 6.40 -4.50
N THR A 31 -1.77 6.13 -5.00
CA THR A 31 -0.88 5.13 -4.41
C THR A 31 0.50 5.71 -4.15
N GLU A 32 0.99 5.49 -2.94
CA GLU A 32 2.34 5.79 -2.51
C GLU A 32 3.06 4.50 -2.11
N CYS A 33 4.35 4.40 -2.44
CA CYS A 33 5.19 3.27 -2.06
C CYS A 33 6.49 3.77 -1.43
N VAL A 34 6.91 3.14 -0.33
CA VAL A 34 8.18 3.43 0.35
C VAL A 34 8.91 2.13 0.66
N ALA A 35 10.17 2.02 0.20
CA ALA A 35 11.01 0.88 0.55
C ALA A 35 11.59 1.05 1.95
N LEU A 36 11.47 0.00 2.76
CA LEU A 36 11.93 -0.07 4.15
C LEU A 36 12.97 -1.18 4.30
N PRO A 37 14.08 -0.95 5.03
CA PRO A 37 15.08 -1.97 5.28
C PRO A 37 14.62 -3.06 6.26
N ALA A 38 13.61 -2.78 7.07
CA ALA A 38 13.03 -3.70 8.04
C ALA A 38 11.56 -3.40 8.30
N ARG A 39 10.85 -4.39 8.86
CA ARG A 39 9.46 -4.28 9.27
C ARG A 39 9.39 -3.92 10.76
N ASN A 40 9.45 -2.64 11.09
CA ASN A 40 9.27 -2.15 12.46
C ASN A 40 8.46 -0.84 12.51
N ALA A 41 7.84 -0.56 13.65
CA ALA A 41 6.94 0.56 13.85
C ALA A 41 7.59 1.91 13.55
N GLU A 42 8.83 2.14 13.97
CA GLU A 42 9.53 3.41 13.79
C GLU A 42 9.73 3.74 12.31
N LEU A 43 10.17 2.76 11.51
CA LEU A 43 10.35 2.94 10.06
C LEU A 43 9.01 3.16 9.34
N ILE A 44 7.96 2.48 9.78
CA ILE A 44 6.61 2.67 9.25
C ILE A 44 6.11 4.08 9.56
N ILE A 45 6.25 4.55 10.81
CA ILE A 45 5.85 5.91 11.21
C ILE A 45 6.60 6.97 10.40
N ARG A 46 7.92 6.83 10.24
CA ARG A 46 8.72 7.74 9.41
C ARG A 46 8.26 7.74 7.94
N ALA A 47 7.92 6.57 7.41
CA ALA A 47 7.42 6.46 6.04
C ALA A 47 6.05 7.12 5.89
N VAL A 48 5.12 6.91 6.82
CA VAL A 48 3.80 7.55 6.84
C VAL A 48 3.93 9.07 6.95
N ASP A 49 4.79 9.58 7.83
CA ASP A 49 5.04 11.02 7.97
C ASP A 49 5.60 11.64 6.66
N LYS A 50 6.52 10.93 5.99
CA LYS A 50 7.03 11.33 4.68
C LYS A 50 5.93 11.36 3.62
N VAL A 51 5.13 10.30 3.55
CA VAL A 51 4.02 10.19 2.60
C VAL A 51 2.99 11.29 2.85
N GLN A 52 2.56 11.50 4.11
CA GLN A 52 1.60 12.54 4.47
C GLN A 52 2.01 13.93 3.96
N LYS A 53 3.30 14.27 4.03
CA LYS A 53 3.84 15.55 3.54
C LYS A 53 3.83 15.68 2.02
N SER A 54 3.75 14.58 1.29
CA SER A 54 3.77 14.55 -0.17
C SER A 54 2.40 14.33 -0.82
N LEU A 55 1.38 13.98 -0.04
CA LEU A 55 0.01 13.80 -0.55
C LEU A 55 -0.58 15.14 -1.03
N PRO A 56 -1.32 15.16 -2.16
CA PRO A 56 -2.04 16.35 -2.62
C PRO A 56 -3.37 16.60 -1.87
N PHE A 57 -3.68 15.81 -0.86
CA PHE A 57 -4.89 15.87 -0.05
C PHE A 57 -4.59 15.50 1.40
N PRO A 58 -5.45 15.88 2.35
CA PRO A 58 -5.31 15.47 3.76
C PRO A 58 -5.36 13.94 3.93
N LEU A 59 -4.68 13.43 4.94
CA LEU A 59 -4.75 12.03 5.37
C LEU A 59 -5.66 11.90 6.60
N PRO A 60 -6.97 11.70 6.44
CA PRO A 60 -7.89 11.65 7.58
C PRO A 60 -7.85 10.31 8.31
N GLY A 61 -7.40 9.23 7.66
CA GLY A 61 -7.38 7.91 8.26
C GLY A 61 -6.50 6.90 7.54
N LEU A 62 -6.05 5.92 8.31
CA LEU A 62 -5.32 4.74 7.85
C LEU A 62 -6.10 3.49 8.23
N ASP A 63 -6.29 2.61 7.26
CA ASP A 63 -6.81 1.26 7.47
C ASP A 63 -5.67 0.26 7.31
N VAL A 64 -5.45 -0.58 8.33
CA VAL A 64 -4.33 -1.52 8.39
C VAL A 64 -4.82 -2.95 8.56
N ASP A 65 -4.00 -3.93 8.21
CA ASP A 65 -4.27 -5.32 8.53
C ASP A 65 -4.03 -5.61 10.03
N ASN A 66 -4.12 -6.89 10.41
CA ASN A 66 -3.92 -7.31 11.80
C ASN A 66 -2.43 -7.61 12.13
N GLY A 67 -1.49 -7.15 11.32
CA GLY A 67 -0.07 -7.32 11.57
C GLY A 67 0.42 -6.60 12.83
N ALA A 68 1.26 -7.24 13.63
CA ALA A 68 1.81 -6.64 14.85
C ALA A 68 2.64 -5.37 14.58
N GLU A 69 3.17 -5.23 13.40
CA GLU A 69 3.87 -4.04 12.91
C GLU A 69 2.99 -2.80 12.80
N PHE A 70 1.68 -2.99 12.63
CA PHE A 70 0.68 -1.93 12.56
C PHE A 70 -0.12 -1.80 13.86
N ILE A 71 -0.36 -2.91 14.55
CA ILE A 71 -1.12 -2.93 15.79
C ILE A 71 -0.16 -2.79 16.98
N ASN A 72 0.31 -1.57 17.20
CA ASN A 72 1.22 -1.23 18.30
C ASN A 72 0.95 0.18 18.82
N GLU A 73 1.37 0.44 20.06
CA GLU A 73 1.15 1.70 20.76
C GLU A 73 1.79 2.90 20.02
N ALA A 74 2.99 2.73 19.48
CA ALA A 74 3.70 3.82 18.81
C ALA A 74 2.97 4.35 17.58
N LEU A 75 2.41 3.46 16.75
CA LEU A 75 1.61 3.88 15.58
C LEU A 75 0.29 4.53 16.02
N PHE A 76 -0.34 3.99 17.07
CA PHE A 76 -1.57 4.56 17.62
C PHE A 76 -1.33 5.98 18.15
N GLU A 77 -0.28 6.19 18.95
CA GLU A 77 0.09 7.50 19.48
C GLU A 77 0.41 8.49 18.36
N TYR A 78 1.18 8.07 17.35
CA TYR A 78 1.47 8.89 16.19
C TYR A 78 0.19 9.32 15.47
N CYS A 79 -0.71 8.39 15.18
CA CYS A 79 -1.97 8.69 14.50
C CYS A 79 -2.85 9.62 15.33
N SER A 80 -2.95 9.38 16.64
CA SER A 80 -3.68 10.23 17.58
C SER A 80 -3.14 11.66 17.60
N ALA A 81 -1.83 11.83 17.72
CA ALA A 81 -1.17 13.13 17.72
C ALA A 81 -1.36 13.91 16.40
N LYS A 82 -1.54 13.20 15.28
CA LYS A 82 -1.77 13.78 13.95
C LYS A 82 -3.24 13.90 13.57
N CYS A 83 -4.18 13.55 14.45
CA CYS A 83 -5.61 13.47 14.18
C CYS A 83 -5.94 12.56 12.98
N ILE A 84 -5.20 11.46 12.82
CA ILE A 84 -5.43 10.42 11.81
C ILE A 84 -6.24 9.29 12.46
N ALA A 85 -7.42 8.98 11.92
CA ALA A 85 -8.21 7.84 12.38
C ALA A 85 -7.48 6.54 12.00
N LEU A 86 -7.12 5.72 12.98
CA LEU A 86 -6.54 4.40 12.74
C LEU A 86 -7.64 3.34 12.82
N THR A 87 -7.89 2.64 11.72
CA THR A 87 -8.85 1.53 11.64
C THR A 87 -8.13 0.24 11.31
N ARG A 88 -8.79 -0.87 11.57
CA ARG A 88 -8.26 -2.22 11.40
C ARG A 88 -9.23 -3.06 10.59
N SER A 89 -8.71 -3.75 9.57
CA SER A 89 -9.47 -4.70 8.77
C SER A 89 -10.05 -5.81 9.63
N ARG A 90 -11.28 -6.20 9.33
CA ARG A 90 -11.97 -7.26 10.08
C ARG A 90 -11.31 -8.62 9.82
N PRO A 91 -11.12 -9.44 10.84
CA PRO A 91 -10.60 -10.79 10.65
C PRO A 91 -11.43 -11.59 9.63
N TYR A 92 -10.75 -12.32 8.75
CA TYR A 92 -11.35 -13.18 7.71
C TYR A 92 -12.20 -12.45 6.65
N ARG A 93 -12.14 -11.12 6.55
CA ARG A 93 -12.81 -10.34 5.50
C ARG A 93 -11.82 -9.93 4.42
N LYS A 94 -11.60 -10.81 3.44
CA LYS A 94 -10.65 -10.60 2.31
C LYS A 94 -10.92 -9.34 1.48
N ASN A 95 -12.09 -8.75 1.59
CA ASN A 95 -12.46 -7.57 0.81
C ASN A 95 -12.11 -6.24 1.50
N ASP A 96 -11.65 -6.26 2.75
CA ASP A 96 -11.43 -5.03 3.51
C ASP A 96 -10.18 -4.26 3.06
N GLN A 97 -9.20 -4.92 2.38
CA GLN A 97 -7.99 -4.27 1.83
C GLN A 97 -7.74 -4.58 0.34
N VAL A 98 -8.79 -4.78 -0.41
CA VAL A 98 -8.72 -5.18 -1.83
C VAL A 98 -7.94 -4.19 -2.69
N ARG A 99 -7.99 -2.91 -2.38
CA ARG A 99 -7.34 -1.87 -3.20
C ARG A 99 -5.84 -1.88 -3.03
N THR A 100 -5.37 -1.95 -1.79
CA THR A 100 -3.93 -2.08 -1.50
C THR A 100 -3.38 -3.40 -2.01
N GLU A 101 -4.08 -4.53 -1.82
CA GLU A 101 -3.67 -5.82 -2.39
C GLU A 101 -3.53 -5.76 -3.91
N GLN A 102 -4.49 -5.14 -4.61
CA GLN A 102 -4.42 -4.95 -6.06
C GLN A 102 -3.21 -4.10 -6.46
N LYS A 103 -2.92 -3.02 -5.74
CA LYS A 103 -1.79 -2.14 -5.99
C LYS A 103 -0.45 -2.80 -5.62
N ASN A 104 -0.40 -3.64 -4.60
CA ASN A 104 0.77 -4.45 -4.29
C ASN A 104 1.19 -5.33 -5.47
N GLY A 105 0.23 -5.96 -6.15
CA GLY A 105 0.49 -6.71 -7.37
C GLY A 105 0.85 -5.83 -8.58
N SER A 106 0.03 -4.84 -8.86
CA SER A 106 0.13 -4.03 -10.09
C SER A 106 1.21 -2.94 -10.03
N VAL A 107 1.68 -2.54 -8.85
CA VAL A 107 2.72 -1.53 -8.66
C VAL A 107 3.95 -2.15 -8.02
N ALA A 108 3.93 -2.52 -6.75
CA ALA A 108 5.13 -2.95 -6.04
C ALA A 108 5.76 -4.19 -6.68
N ARG A 109 4.98 -5.25 -6.94
CA ARG A 109 5.50 -6.49 -7.55
C ARG A 109 5.87 -6.32 -9.02
N LYS A 110 5.11 -5.55 -9.77
CA LYS A 110 5.41 -5.30 -11.18
C LYS A 110 6.72 -4.53 -11.37
N LEU A 111 7.05 -3.61 -10.47
CA LEU A 111 8.27 -2.81 -10.52
C LEU A 111 9.48 -3.56 -9.94
N ALA A 112 9.34 -4.13 -8.74
CA ALA A 112 10.44 -4.74 -8.00
C ALA A 112 10.61 -6.25 -8.26
N GLY A 113 9.59 -6.91 -8.87
CA GLY A 113 9.60 -8.34 -9.09
C GLY A 113 9.42 -9.15 -7.81
N TYR A 114 9.75 -10.44 -7.90
CA TYR A 114 9.63 -11.43 -6.83
C TYR A 114 10.96 -11.89 -6.27
N GLY A 115 12.07 -11.29 -6.73
CA GLY A 115 13.40 -11.57 -6.24
C GLY A 115 13.62 -11.12 -4.80
N ARG A 116 14.72 -11.60 -4.20
CA ARG A 116 15.18 -11.05 -2.92
C ARG A 116 15.89 -9.72 -3.18
N LEU A 117 15.51 -8.72 -2.42
CA LEU A 117 16.16 -7.42 -2.37
C LEU A 117 16.58 -7.15 -0.93
N ASP A 118 17.80 -6.70 -0.71
CA ASP A 118 18.35 -6.49 0.62
C ASP A 118 19.39 -5.37 0.62
N GLY A 119 19.60 -4.79 1.79
CA GLY A 119 20.62 -3.78 2.06
C GLY A 119 20.22 -2.35 1.67
N GLU A 120 20.98 -1.40 2.22
CA GLU A 120 20.75 0.03 2.06
C GLU A 120 20.83 0.52 0.59
N PRO A 121 21.78 0.07 -0.23
CA PRO A 121 21.82 0.48 -1.64
C PRO A 121 20.55 0.09 -2.40
N ALA A 122 20.01 -1.12 -2.17
CA ALA A 122 18.77 -1.57 -2.80
C ALA A 122 17.55 -0.76 -2.28
N ALA A 123 17.48 -0.46 -0.98
CA ALA A 123 16.43 0.38 -0.42
C ALA A 123 16.43 1.78 -1.04
N LYS A 124 17.61 2.39 -1.21
CA LYS A 124 17.76 3.70 -1.85
C LYS A 124 17.33 3.67 -3.32
N ALA A 125 17.77 2.66 -4.08
CA ALA A 125 17.38 2.50 -5.49
C ALA A 125 15.87 2.29 -5.63
N MET A 126 15.25 1.46 -4.78
CA MET A 126 13.80 1.26 -4.78
C MET A 126 13.05 2.55 -4.46
N ASN A 127 13.50 3.32 -3.48
CA ASN A 127 12.86 4.59 -3.15
C ASN A 127 12.96 5.60 -4.30
N GLN A 128 14.07 5.66 -5.03
CA GLN A 128 14.21 6.49 -6.24
C GLN A 128 13.23 6.02 -7.34
N MET A 129 13.14 4.72 -7.58
CA MET A 129 12.21 4.13 -8.52
C MET A 129 10.75 4.45 -8.15
N TYR A 130 10.36 4.33 -6.89
CA TYR A 130 9.01 4.66 -6.43
C TYR A 130 8.69 6.14 -6.57
N MET A 131 9.63 7.03 -6.30
CA MET A 131 9.44 8.48 -6.52
C MET A 131 9.14 8.80 -7.99
N ALA A 132 9.88 8.20 -8.92
CA ALA A 132 9.63 8.38 -10.35
C ALA A 132 8.30 7.78 -10.79
N ASN A 133 8.03 6.54 -10.36
CA ASN A 133 6.81 5.83 -10.71
C ASN A 133 5.55 6.45 -10.09
N ARG A 134 5.65 7.09 -8.93
CA ARG A 134 4.55 7.78 -8.25
C ARG A 134 3.80 8.74 -9.18
N LEU A 135 4.54 9.55 -9.93
CA LEU A 135 3.94 10.49 -10.89
C LEU A 135 3.22 9.73 -12.00
N PHE A 136 3.84 8.69 -12.55
CA PHE A 136 3.25 7.91 -13.63
C PHE A 136 1.94 7.24 -13.21
N ILE A 137 1.91 6.51 -12.09
CA ILE A 137 0.72 5.75 -11.68
C ILE A 137 -0.44 6.66 -11.25
N ASN A 138 -0.14 7.82 -10.66
CA ASN A 138 -1.18 8.68 -10.11
C ASN A 138 -1.75 9.67 -11.14
N PHE A 139 -0.96 10.09 -12.13
CA PHE A 139 -1.40 11.05 -13.14
C PHE A 139 -1.71 10.44 -14.51
N PHE A 140 -1.06 9.32 -14.86
CA PHE A 140 -1.13 8.81 -16.24
C PHE A 140 -1.63 7.38 -16.36
N GLN A 141 -1.69 6.61 -15.26
CA GLN A 141 -2.16 5.23 -15.32
C GLN A 141 -3.61 5.12 -14.83
N PRO A 142 -4.60 4.99 -15.75
CA PRO A 142 -5.98 4.81 -15.35
C PRO A 142 -6.20 3.46 -14.67
N SER A 143 -7.13 3.43 -13.74
CA SER A 143 -7.59 2.21 -13.06
C SER A 143 -9.12 2.14 -13.08
N PHE A 144 -9.62 0.91 -12.98
CA PHE A 144 -11.06 0.64 -12.90
C PHE A 144 -11.46 0.44 -11.44
N LYS A 145 -12.64 0.92 -11.07
CA LYS A 145 -13.30 0.56 -9.81
C LYS A 145 -14.41 -0.44 -10.08
N LEU A 146 -14.46 -1.49 -9.26
CA LEU A 146 -15.55 -2.46 -9.31
C LEU A 146 -16.82 -1.79 -8.79
N LEU A 147 -17.85 -1.68 -9.64
CA LEU A 147 -19.16 -1.12 -9.30
C LEU A 147 -20.08 -2.20 -8.75
N ASP A 148 -20.11 -3.37 -9.41
CA ASP A 148 -21.03 -4.44 -9.09
C ASP A 148 -20.47 -5.80 -9.50
N THR A 149 -20.93 -6.84 -8.80
CA THR A 149 -20.61 -8.24 -9.12
C THR A 149 -21.89 -9.05 -9.09
N GLN A 150 -22.30 -9.56 -10.25
CA GLN A 150 -23.48 -10.37 -10.41
C GLN A 150 -23.13 -11.81 -10.79
N ARG A 151 -23.93 -12.77 -10.34
CA ARG A 151 -23.80 -14.16 -10.72
C ARG A 151 -24.94 -14.52 -11.69
N ILE A 152 -24.63 -14.68 -12.97
CA ILE A 152 -25.59 -14.96 -14.03
C ILE A 152 -25.26 -16.32 -14.64
N GLY A 153 -26.18 -17.29 -14.56
CA GLY A 153 -26.00 -18.63 -15.15
C GLY A 153 -24.73 -19.35 -14.67
N GLY A 154 -24.36 -19.20 -13.38
CA GLY A 154 -23.15 -19.81 -12.81
C GLY A 154 -21.85 -19.06 -13.08
N LYS A 155 -21.85 -18.04 -13.95
CA LYS A 155 -20.69 -17.18 -14.23
C LYS A 155 -20.73 -15.90 -13.39
N THR A 156 -19.56 -15.47 -12.90
CA THR A 156 -19.40 -14.18 -12.21
C THR A 156 -19.16 -13.09 -13.23
N VAL A 157 -20.08 -12.15 -13.34
CA VAL A 157 -19.98 -10.95 -14.20
C VAL A 157 -19.61 -9.77 -13.30
N ARG A 158 -18.51 -9.10 -13.61
CA ARG A 158 -18.04 -7.92 -12.89
C ARG A 158 -18.23 -6.68 -13.75
N ARG A 159 -18.92 -5.68 -13.23
CA ARG A 159 -19.10 -4.39 -13.87
C ARG A 159 -18.16 -3.38 -13.22
N HIS A 160 -17.40 -2.68 -14.06
CA HIS A 160 -16.46 -1.65 -13.64
C HIS A 160 -16.92 -0.28 -14.13
N ASP A 161 -16.46 0.78 -13.47
CA ASP A 161 -16.63 2.14 -13.97
C ASP A 161 -15.74 2.43 -15.18
N ALA A 162 -15.89 3.61 -15.78
CA ALA A 162 -14.95 4.09 -16.79
C ALA A 162 -13.55 4.27 -16.17
N PRO A 163 -12.48 3.92 -16.91
CA PRO A 163 -11.12 4.05 -16.39
C PRO A 163 -10.78 5.52 -16.13
N LYS A 164 -10.27 5.79 -14.92
CA LYS A 164 -9.84 7.13 -14.49
C LYS A 164 -8.47 7.06 -13.82
N THR A 165 -7.68 8.11 -13.98
CA THR A 165 -6.46 8.28 -13.18
C THR A 165 -6.84 8.62 -11.74
N PRO A 166 -5.97 8.33 -10.77
CA PRO A 166 -6.17 8.72 -9.37
C PRO A 166 -6.27 10.23 -9.13
N TYR A 167 -5.63 11.01 -10.00
CA TYR A 167 -5.66 12.49 -9.98
C TYR A 167 -6.86 13.06 -10.72
#